data_1d90a1bd10de074305c4318b8dbd8e91
#
_entry.id   1d90a1bd10de074305c4318b8dbd8e91
#
_cell.length_a   1.000
_cell.length_b   1.000
_cell.length_c   1.000
_cell.angle_alpha   90.00
_cell.angle_beta   90.00
_cell.angle_gamma   90.00
#
_symmetry.space_group_name_H-M   'P 1'
#
loop_
_entity.id
_entity.type
_entity.pdbx_description
1 polymer ?
#
loop_
_entity_poly.entity_id
_entity_poly.type
_entity_poly.pdbx_seq_one_letter_code
_entity_poly.pdbx_strand_id
1 'polypeptide(L)'
;MKKLGQRAMHCRCGNPKILAHGLCSTCYTLKRQDEEYFGGLREAVLERDGYRCRVCDASGRDKRSIIVHHRVPGKSVLRLMISLCPGCHAKVHRTIAVLTEMPALLLELWREQHPQGHEQTILDFNSKKPAASPVPLLAQDGSYESRPGRRHE
;
A
#
# COMPACT_ATOMS: atom_id res chain seq x y z
N MET A 1 -7.57 49.25 -7.46
CA MET A 1 -8.82 48.48 -7.60
C MET A 1 -8.51 46.99 -7.53
N LYS A 2 -8.93 46.29 -6.47
CA LYS A 2 -8.81 44.84 -6.37
C LYS A 2 -9.80 44.22 -7.36
N LYS A 3 -9.32 43.47 -8.38
CA LYS A 3 -10.18 42.69 -9.27
C LYS A 3 -10.97 41.70 -8.41
N LEU A 4 -12.29 41.88 -8.31
CA LEU A 4 -13.16 40.86 -7.76
C LEU A 4 -12.99 39.62 -8.64
N GLY A 5 -12.39 38.58 -8.10
CA GLY A 5 -12.24 37.31 -8.81
C GLY A 5 -13.62 36.75 -9.14
N GLN A 6 -13.85 36.49 -10.42
CA GLN A 6 -15.05 35.79 -10.84
C GLN A 6 -15.17 34.47 -10.08
N ARG A 7 -16.26 34.29 -9.34
CA ARG A 7 -16.54 33.01 -8.65
C ARG A 7 -16.74 31.94 -9.73
N ALA A 8 -15.94 30.89 -9.67
CA ALA A 8 -16.13 29.74 -10.56
C ALA A 8 -17.57 29.21 -10.39
N MET A 9 -18.32 29.14 -11.46
CA MET A 9 -19.70 28.62 -11.44
C MET A 9 -19.76 27.10 -11.32
N HIS A 10 -18.67 26.41 -11.74
CA HIS A 10 -18.53 24.95 -11.71
C HIS A 10 -17.12 24.56 -11.28
N CYS A 11 -17.02 23.41 -10.64
CA CYS A 11 -15.73 22.78 -10.41
C CYS A 11 -15.07 22.39 -11.74
N ARG A 12 -13.74 22.36 -11.80
CA ARG A 12 -12.98 21.88 -12.97
C ARG A 12 -13.39 20.48 -13.46
N CYS A 13 -14.03 19.66 -12.61
CA CYS A 13 -14.59 18.37 -12.97
C CYS A 13 -16.01 18.42 -13.52
N GLY A 14 -16.60 19.62 -13.69
CA GLY A 14 -17.96 19.84 -14.17
C GLY A 14 -19.03 19.82 -13.07
N ASN A 15 -18.69 19.51 -11.82
CA ASN A 15 -19.67 19.49 -10.74
C ASN A 15 -20.12 20.92 -10.39
N PRO A 16 -21.45 21.23 -10.39
CA PRO A 16 -21.96 22.55 -10.08
C PRO A 16 -21.91 22.89 -8.58
N LYS A 17 -21.78 21.89 -7.71
CA LYS A 17 -21.71 22.10 -6.26
C LYS A 17 -20.28 22.45 -5.84
N ILE A 18 -20.03 23.71 -5.59
CA ILE A 18 -18.73 24.21 -5.10
C ILE A 18 -18.72 24.20 -3.58
N LEU A 19 -17.67 23.62 -2.99
CA LEU A 19 -17.40 23.63 -1.56
C LEU A 19 -16.50 24.81 -1.19
N ALA A 20 -15.29 24.87 -1.73
CA ALA A 20 -14.28 25.89 -1.45
C ALA A 20 -13.28 26.03 -2.60
N HIS A 21 -12.67 27.21 -2.74
CA HIS A 21 -11.63 27.50 -3.75
C HIS A 21 -12.03 27.16 -5.20
N GLY A 22 -13.32 27.25 -5.54
CA GLY A 22 -13.81 26.87 -6.86
C GLY A 22 -13.84 25.35 -7.12
N LEU A 23 -13.73 24.54 -6.07
CA LEU A 23 -13.71 23.07 -6.15
C LEU A 23 -14.92 22.46 -5.45
N CYS A 24 -15.45 21.38 -5.99
CA CYS A 24 -16.42 20.54 -5.29
C CYS A 24 -15.76 19.77 -4.14
N SER A 25 -16.56 19.16 -3.27
CA SER A 25 -16.06 18.42 -2.10
C SER A 25 -14.98 17.38 -2.45
N THR A 26 -15.20 16.59 -3.48
CA THR A 26 -14.26 15.58 -3.95
C THR A 26 -12.95 16.17 -4.43
N CYS A 27 -12.99 17.18 -5.30
CA CYS A 27 -11.79 17.81 -5.83
C CYS A 27 -11.03 18.60 -4.75
N TYR A 28 -11.73 19.19 -3.79
CA TYR A 28 -11.15 19.85 -2.65
C TYR A 28 -10.40 18.87 -1.74
N THR A 29 -11.02 17.75 -1.41
CA THR A 29 -10.38 16.69 -0.61
C THR A 29 -9.14 16.12 -1.31
N LEU A 30 -9.23 15.82 -2.61
CA LEU A 30 -8.09 15.33 -3.39
C LEU A 30 -6.95 16.33 -3.43
N LYS A 31 -7.25 17.63 -3.57
CA LYS A 31 -6.23 18.67 -3.53
C LYS A 31 -5.53 18.73 -2.18
N ARG A 32 -6.29 18.70 -1.08
CA ARG A 32 -5.72 18.70 0.26
C ARG A 32 -4.85 17.46 0.53
N GLN A 33 -5.31 16.29 0.13
CA GLN A 33 -4.53 15.05 0.24
C GLN A 33 -3.24 15.12 -0.58
N ASP A 34 -3.29 15.72 -1.78
CA ASP A 34 -2.09 15.90 -2.59
C ASP A 34 -1.07 16.81 -1.90
N GLU A 35 -1.53 17.95 -1.38
CA GLU A 35 -0.67 18.88 -0.65
C GLU A 35 -0.07 18.26 0.63
N GLU A 36 -0.88 17.50 1.38
CA GLU A 36 -0.48 16.91 2.66
C GLU A 36 0.47 15.72 2.50
N TYR A 37 0.14 14.79 1.59
CA TYR A 37 0.88 13.51 1.46
C TYR A 37 1.90 13.52 0.34
N PHE A 38 1.71 14.31 -0.71
CA PHE A 38 2.56 14.29 -1.90
C PHE A 38 3.25 15.64 -2.18
N GLY A 39 3.10 16.62 -1.29
CA GLY A 39 3.65 17.96 -1.48
C GLY A 39 3.15 18.67 -2.74
N GLY A 40 1.93 18.34 -3.21
CA GLY A 40 1.35 18.86 -4.44
C GLY A 40 1.91 18.24 -5.72
N LEU A 41 2.71 17.19 -5.63
CA LEU A 41 3.42 16.58 -6.78
C LEU A 41 2.70 15.38 -7.39
N ARG A 42 1.56 14.95 -6.83
CA ARG A 42 0.84 13.75 -7.30
C ARG A 42 0.51 13.81 -8.79
N GLU A 43 -0.05 14.93 -9.25
CA GLU A 43 -0.41 15.10 -10.65
C GLU A 43 0.83 15.07 -11.57
N ALA A 44 1.92 15.73 -11.18
CA ALA A 44 3.17 15.74 -11.93
C ALA A 44 3.79 14.34 -12.08
N VAL A 45 3.67 13.48 -11.03
CA VAL A 45 4.10 12.07 -11.11
C VAL A 45 3.22 11.30 -12.10
N LEU A 46 1.90 11.47 -12.03
CA LEU A 46 0.96 10.80 -12.93
C LEU A 46 1.16 11.22 -14.39
N GLU A 47 1.37 12.51 -14.65
CA GLU A 47 1.66 13.03 -15.99
C GLU A 47 2.97 12.48 -16.53
N ARG A 48 4.06 12.50 -15.74
CA ARG A 48 5.34 11.93 -16.12
C ARG A 48 5.22 10.45 -16.52
N ASP A 49 4.41 9.69 -15.77
CA ASP A 49 4.23 8.25 -15.96
C ASP A 49 3.07 7.91 -16.92
N GLY A 50 2.47 8.91 -17.57
CA GLY A 50 1.40 8.75 -18.56
C GLY A 50 0.12 8.14 -18.01
N TYR A 51 -0.18 8.34 -16.71
CA TYR A 51 -1.34 7.75 -16.00
C TYR A 51 -1.37 6.21 -16.10
N ARG A 52 -0.19 5.59 -16.12
CA ARG A 52 -0.02 4.13 -16.22
C ARG A 52 0.82 3.58 -15.07
N CYS A 53 0.61 2.31 -14.78
CA CYS A 53 1.47 1.58 -13.85
C CYS A 53 2.85 1.37 -14.47
N ARG A 54 3.90 1.82 -13.81
CA ARG A 54 5.27 1.68 -14.31
C ARG A 54 5.80 0.24 -14.30
N VAL A 55 5.10 -0.67 -13.60
CA VAL A 55 5.49 -2.09 -13.51
C VAL A 55 4.82 -2.94 -14.59
N CYS A 56 3.49 -2.85 -14.74
CA CYS A 56 2.72 -3.73 -15.63
C CYS A 56 2.02 -2.97 -16.77
N ASP A 57 2.25 -1.68 -16.90
CA ASP A 57 1.66 -0.79 -17.91
C ASP A 57 0.12 -0.70 -17.91
N ALA A 58 -0.53 -1.23 -16.88
CA ALA A 58 -1.97 -1.09 -16.74
C ALA A 58 -2.37 0.39 -16.70
N SER A 59 -3.30 0.77 -17.58
CA SER A 59 -3.89 2.12 -17.57
C SER A 59 -5.07 2.19 -16.63
N GLY A 60 -5.15 3.27 -15.86
CA GLY A 60 -6.37 3.59 -15.14
C GLY A 60 -7.42 4.18 -16.10
N ARG A 61 -8.65 3.64 -16.09
CA ARG A 61 -9.76 4.27 -16.79
C ARG A 61 -10.14 5.61 -16.18
N ASP A 62 -9.73 5.80 -14.93
CA ASP A 62 -9.92 7.03 -14.20
C ASP A 62 -8.64 7.31 -13.37
N LYS A 63 -8.38 8.60 -13.13
CA LYS A 63 -7.17 9.06 -12.40
C LYS A 63 -7.03 8.47 -10.99
N ARG A 64 -8.09 7.91 -10.41
CA ARG A 64 -8.11 7.32 -9.08
C ARG A 64 -7.61 5.87 -9.06
N SER A 65 -7.63 5.19 -10.20
CA SER A 65 -7.19 3.80 -10.30
C SER A 65 -5.67 3.65 -10.37
N ILE A 66 -4.92 4.74 -10.55
CA ILE A 66 -3.46 4.75 -10.46
C ILE A 66 -3.05 5.44 -9.16
N ILE A 67 -2.22 4.76 -8.39
CA ILE A 67 -1.75 5.19 -7.07
C ILE A 67 -0.32 5.71 -7.21
N VAL A 68 -0.03 6.86 -6.63
CA VAL A 68 1.34 7.34 -6.48
C VAL A 68 1.94 6.74 -5.21
N HIS A 69 3.06 6.07 -5.37
CA HIS A 69 3.80 5.39 -4.31
C HIS A 69 5.11 6.11 -4.02
N HIS A 70 5.44 6.30 -2.73
CA HIS A 70 6.73 6.83 -2.29
C HIS A 70 7.75 5.70 -2.20
N ARG A 71 8.83 5.77 -2.98
CA ARG A 71 9.96 4.83 -2.87
C ARG A 71 10.67 4.97 -1.52
N VAL A 72 10.77 6.20 -1.03
CA VAL A 72 11.27 6.49 0.32
C VAL A 72 10.14 7.07 1.15
N PRO A 73 9.67 6.39 2.21
CA PRO A 73 8.57 6.87 3.05
C PRO A 73 8.77 8.31 3.53
N GLY A 74 7.72 9.12 3.40
CA GLY A 74 7.71 10.51 3.86
C GLY A 74 8.51 11.50 3.02
N LYS A 75 9.13 11.08 1.90
CA LYS A 75 9.86 11.99 1.00
C LYS A 75 9.08 12.26 -0.27
N SER A 76 8.39 13.39 -0.32
CA SER A 76 7.66 13.86 -1.50
C SER A 76 8.60 14.58 -2.47
N VAL A 77 9.36 13.82 -3.23
CA VAL A 77 10.25 14.29 -4.29
C VAL A 77 9.90 13.58 -5.57
N LEU A 78 9.75 14.29 -6.67
CA LEU A 78 9.25 13.76 -7.95
C LEU A 78 9.97 12.47 -8.39
N ARG A 79 11.31 12.42 -8.29
CA ARG A 79 12.13 11.24 -8.65
C ARG A 79 11.96 10.05 -7.70
N LEU A 80 11.50 10.29 -6.46
CA LEU A 80 11.30 9.26 -5.43
C LEU A 80 9.84 8.83 -5.31
N MET A 81 9.03 9.18 -6.29
CA MET A 81 7.64 8.76 -6.39
C MET A 81 7.39 8.07 -7.73
N ILE A 82 6.51 7.08 -7.75
CA ILE A 82 6.22 6.24 -8.92
C ILE A 82 4.73 5.90 -8.99
N SER A 83 4.20 5.79 -10.19
CA SER A 83 2.81 5.43 -10.44
C SER A 83 2.62 3.93 -10.53
N LEU A 84 1.72 3.37 -9.72
CA LEU A 84 1.41 1.94 -9.65
C LEU A 84 -0.10 1.71 -9.75
N CYS A 85 -0.51 0.60 -10.35
CA CYS A 85 -1.88 0.12 -10.22
C CYS A 85 -2.11 -0.47 -8.81
N PRO A 86 -3.37 -0.59 -8.34
CA PRO A 86 -3.67 -1.13 -7.01
C PRO A 86 -3.06 -2.51 -6.76
N GLY A 87 -3.03 -3.38 -7.78
CA GLY A 87 -2.44 -4.72 -7.67
C GLY A 87 -0.94 -4.70 -7.45
N CYS A 88 -0.19 -3.90 -8.23
CA CYS A 88 1.25 -3.75 -8.02
C CYS A 88 1.56 -3.05 -6.69
N HIS A 89 0.81 -2.00 -6.34
CA HIS A 89 0.95 -1.31 -5.07
C HIS A 89 0.73 -2.26 -3.87
N ALA A 90 -0.31 -3.10 -3.92
CA ALA A 90 -0.56 -4.10 -2.88
C ALA A 90 0.60 -5.11 -2.74
N LYS A 91 1.23 -5.50 -3.87
CA LYS A 91 2.38 -6.41 -3.85
C LYS A 91 3.62 -5.77 -3.22
N VAL A 92 3.85 -4.47 -3.43
CA VAL A 92 4.96 -3.73 -2.78
C VAL A 92 4.83 -3.77 -1.26
N HIS A 93 3.61 -3.73 -0.73
CA HIS A 93 3.36 -3.72 0.72
C HIS A 93 3.16 -5.10 1.36
N ARG A 94 3.31 -6.18 0.60
CA ARG A 94 3.29 -7.54 1.19
C ARG A 94 4.51 -7.76 2.07
N THR A 95 4.35 -8.49 3.17
CA THR A 95 5.45 -8.85 4.08
C THR A 95 6.45 -9.81 3.45
N ILE A 96 6.00 -10.61 2.48
CA ILE A 96 6.81 -11.62 1.78
C ILE A 96 6.76 -11.34 0.29
N ALA A 97 7.94 -11.29 -0.35
CA ALA A 97 8.04 -11.22 -1.80
C ALA A 97 8.03 -12.62 -2.42
N VAL A 98 7.05 -12.90 -3.29
CA VAL A 98 7.05 -14.11 -4.11
C VAL A 98 7.76 -13.78 -5.42
N LEU A 99 8.99 -14.25 -5.59
CA LEU A 99 9.89 -13.83 -6.68
C LEU A 99 9.31 -14.10 -8.09
N THR A 100 8.54 -15.17 -8.25
CA THR A 100 7.87 -15.51 -9.52
C THR A 100 6.74 -14.56 -9.90
N GLU A 101 6.21 -13.81 -8.93
CA GLU A 101 5.14 -12.85 -9.14
C GLU A 101 5.65 -11.40 -9.25
N MET A 102 6.96 -11.19 -9.08
CA MET A 102 7.54 -9.86 -8.99
C MET A 102 8.50 -9.57 -10.14
N PRO A 103 8.09 -8.80 -11.16
CA PRO A 103 9.02 -8.21 -12.13
C PRO A 103 10.13 -7.40 -11.43
N ALA A 104 11.27 -7.24 -12.08
CA ALA A 104 12.47 -6.64 -11.50
C ALA A 104 12.22 -5.30 -10.79
N LEU A 105 11.50 -4.38 -11.44
CA LEU A 105 11.15 -3.09 -10.85
C LEU A 105 10.26 -3.24 -9.60
N LEU A 106 9.31 -4.17 -9.62
CA LEU A 106 8.43 -4.39 -8.47
C LEU A 106 9.19 -4.96 -7.28
N LEU A 107 10.13 -5.88 -7.54
CA LEU A 107 11.00 -6.45 -6.53
C LEU A 107 11.95 -5.39 -5.94
N GLU A 108 12.48 -4.50 -6.75
CA GLU A 108 13.28 -3.35 -6.29
C GLU A 108 12.48 -2.47 -5.33
N LEU A 109 11.26 -2.07 -5.72
CA LEU A 109 10.38 -1.26 -4.88
C LEU A 109 10.02 -1.97 -3.56
N TRP A 110 9.81 -3.30 -3.63
CA TRP A 110 9.54 -4.08 -2.44
C TRP A 110 10.73 -4.11 -1.48
N ARG A 111 11.96 -4.30 -1.98
CA ARG A 111 13.21 -4.27 -1.19
C ARG A 111 13.44 -2.92 -0.53
N GLU A 112 13.13 -1.83 -1.23
CA GLU A 112 13.20 -0.47 -0.66
C GLU A 112 12.27 -0.28 0.54
N GLN A 113 11.08 -0.90 0.51
CA GLN A 113 10.11 -0.83 1.61
C GLN A 113 10.40 -1.84 2.73
N HIS A 114 11.08 -2.94 2.43
CA HIS A 114 11.32 -4.05 3.35
C HIS A 114 12.80 -4.45 3.38
N PRO A 115 13.69 -3.62 3.93
CA PRO A 115 15.14 -3.92 3.94
C PRO A 115 15.49 -5.20 4.72
N GLN A 116 14.60 -5.68 5.58
CA GLN A 116 14.72 -6.92 6.37
C GLN A 116 13.69 -7.99 5.91
N GLY A 117 13.10 -7.80 4.73
CA GLY A 117 12.02 -8.66 4.26
C GLY A 117 12.50 -10.04 3.79
N HIS A 118 11.58 -10.99 3.74
CA HIS A 118 11.83 -12.34 3.25
C HIS A 118 11.37 -12.51 1.80
N GLU A 119 12.30 -12.93 0.95
CA GLU A 119 12.02 -13.31 -0.42
C GLU A 119 11.78 -14.81 -0.50
N GLN A 120 10.72 -15.24 -1.20
CA GLN A 120 10.43 -16.65 -1.47
C GLN A 120 10.45 -16.90 -2.97
N THR A 121 11.20 -17.89 -3.39
CA THR A 121 10.96 -18.64 -4.61
C THR A 121 9.78 -19.55 -4.38
N ILE A 122 9.07 -20.06 -5.27
CA ILE A 122 7.86 -20.90 -5.15
C ILE A 122 7.92 -21.76 -3.88
N LEU A 123 6.85 -21.76 -3.09
CA LEU A 123 6.63 -22.81 -2.10
C LEU A 123 6.46 -24.12 -2.86
N ASP A 124 7.51 -24.93 -2.91
CA ASP A 124 7.44 -26.28 -3.47
C ASP A 124 6.69 -27.16 -2.48
N PHE A 125 5.36 -27.17 -2.60
CA PHE A 125 4.48 -28.02 -1.77
C PHE A 125 4.76 -29.51 -1.95
N ASN A 126 5.62 -29.88 -2.91
CA ASN A 126 5.99 -31.25 -3.21
C ASN A 126 7.37 -31.65 -2.68
N SER A 127 8.13 -30.72 -2.07
CA SER A 127 9.32 -31.08 -1.32
C SER A 127 8.86 -31.89 -0.10
N LYS A 128 9.26 -33.15 -0.02
CA LYS A 128 9.04 -34.05 1.12
C LYS A 128 9.25 -33.26 2.42
N LYS A 129 8.20 -33.18 3.23
CA LYS A 129 8.27 -32.71 4.62
C LYS A 129 9.59 -33.19 5.21
N PRO A 130 10.48 -32.33 5.70
CA PRO A 130 11.63 -32.82 6.48
C PRO A 130 11.05 -33.71 7.56
N ALA A 131 11.58 -34.94 7.69
CA ALA A 131 11.16 -35.87 8.71
C ALA A 131 11.14 -35.12 10.04
N ALA A 132 9.97 -35.02 10.65
CA ALA A 132 9.84 -34.38 11.96
C ALA A 132 10.82 -35.06 12.88
N SER A 133 11.80 -34.31 13.40
CA SER A 133 12.68 -34.81 14.45
C SER A 133 11.78 -35.34 15.57
N PRO A 134 12.00 -36.56 16.07
CA PRO A 134 11.17 -37.10 17.12
C PRO A 134 11.24 -36.15 18.32
N VAL A 135 10.11 -35.56 18.65
CA VAL A 135 9.96 -34.78 19.87
C VAL A 135 10.22 -35.73 21.02
N PRO A 136 11.20 -35.47 21.93
CA PRO A 136 11.38 -36.32 23.07
C PRO A 136 10.06 -36.40 23.84
N LEU A 137 9.55 -37.60 24.03
CA LEU A 137 8.43 -37.86 24.96
C LEU A 137 8.91 -37.42 26.35
N LEU A 138 8.45 -36.24 26.79
CA LEU A 138 8.55 -35.87 28.18
C LEU A 138 7.81 -36.93 28.99
N ALA A 139 8.55 -37.60 29.88
CA ALA A 139 7.99 -38.55 30.81
C ALA A 139 6.80 -37.90 31.52
N GLN A 140 5.68 -38.55 31.44
CA GLN A 140 4.48 -38.16 32.21
C GLN A 140 4.72 -38.60 33.64
N ASP A 141 5.31 -37.71 34.45
CA ASP A 141 5.30 -37.88 35.89
C ASP A 141 3.87 -37.62 36.38
N GLY A 142 3.20 -38.74 36.65
CA GLY A 142 1.87 -38.71 37.21
C GLY A 142 1.89 -38.27 38.67
N SER A 143 1.61 -37.00 38.94
CA SER A 143 1.19 -36.52 40.24
C SER A 143 0.11 -35.43 40.04
N TYR A 144 -1.10 -35.91 39.85
CA TYR A 144 -2.28 -35.08 39.94
C TYR A 144 -2.71 -35.00 41.39
N GLU A 145 -2.27 -33.98 42.09
CA GLU A 145 -2.77 -33.69 43.45
C GLU A 145 -4.14 -33.03 43.35
N SER A 146 -5.15 -33.77 43.86
CA SER A 146 -6.55 -33.33 44.01
C SER A 146 -6.63 -32.17 45.01
N ARG A 147 -7.06 -30.98 44.60
CA ARG A 147 -7.42 -29.88 45.50
C ARG A 147 -8.74 -30.17 46.18
N PRO A 148 -8.83 -30.03 47.52
CA PRO A 148 -10.09 -30.19 48.24
C PRO A 148 -11.04 -29.01 48.00
N GLY A 149 -12.30 -29.33 47.81
CA GLY A 149 -13.35 -28.37 47.51
C GLY A 149 -13.58 -27.35 48.64
N ARG A 150 -13.80 -26.10 48.29
CA ARG A 150 -14.33 -25.08 49.20
C ARG A 150 -15.83 -25.30 49.32
N ARG A 151 -16.27 -25.51 50.57
CA ARG A 151 -17.68 -25.42 50.93
C ARG A 151 -18.04 -23.95 51.05
N HIS A 152 -19.19 -23.60 50.48
CA HIS A 152 -19.86 -22.35 50.75
C HIS A 152 -20.71 -22.53 51.98
N GLU A 153 -20.51 -21.69 52.98
CA GLU A 153 -21.51 -21.24 53.95
C GLU A 153 -21.85 -19.78 53.62
#